data_ac0d2cae0f70a5b610849ee0e9c530ea
#
_entry.id   ac0d2cae0f70a5b610849ee0e9c530ea
#
_cell.length_a   1.000
_cell.length_b   1.000
_cell.length_c   1.000
_cell.angle_alpha   90.00
_cell.angle_beta   90.00
_cell.angle_gamma   90.00
#
_symmetry.space_group_name_H-M   'P 1'
#
loop_
_entity.id
_entity.type
_entity.pdbx_description
1 polymer ?
#
loop_
_entity_poly.entity_id
_entity_poly.type
_entity_poly.pdbx_seq_one_letter_code
_entity_poly.pdbx_strand_id
1 'polypeptide(L)'
;MVQLLLNIVVFISGAVLMALEIVGSRVLAPHFGSSIFVWGSLISVVLAALSIGYYWGGWLSAREPSYGKLLTLLLIPGILIFFLPFIYPSVNESIASVDFGNRLNPLVACSVLFLLPGIFLGTISPYVIRLAATQLDTVGSTAGTLYAVSTCGSIFGTLLTAFYLIPALGVSNIIHTLGITLVCLSLVVVPLIRLQRVSVARAVTAVSFILGLVSMVWTPFAWAKTLLQKDTFYHHIRIEEDDEARYMYFDRTLQSAMNLKDPTALRLIYSRYTSLGFTFRPDARKMLVIGLGGGSIPKKVQKEFPNIEIDAVDIDPEVVKLAKDYFHVKEGKQMRLHAQDGRLFLTRTQNQYDIILIDAYFTDAMPFHLTTKQFFELAQKRLTPNGIIVANLISAVTGPSGKIARAFVRTQRQVFPQTYVFAARRADNVSLDTIQNVIVIATRDKQRVDIKDIVKRAGGLDKGLFPDPIQDIAVAYFDKPVPEDVPILTDDYAPTDNLLNP
;
A
#
# COMPACT_ATOMS: atom_id res chain seq x y z
N MET A 1 -28.74 -11.12 32.10
CA MET A 1 -28.08 -9.80 31.99
C MET A 1 -26.56 -9.93 32.05
N VAL A 2 -25.97 -10.53 33.10
CA VAL A 2 -24.49 -10.70 33.19
C VAL A 2 -23.88 -11.41 31.97
N GLN A 3 -24.41 -12.57 31.59
CA GLN A 3 -23.93 -13.33 30.44
C GLN A 3 -23.99 -12.53 29.11
N LEU A 4 -25.05 -11.75 28.90
CA LEU A 4 -25.17 -10.89 27.71
C LEU A 4 -24.10 -9.82 27.70
N LEU A 5 -23.81 -9.19 28.84
CA LEU A 5 -22.75 -8.18 28.94
C LEU A 5 -21.37 -8.78 28.70
N LEU A 6 -21.09 -9.98 29.20
CA LEU A 6 -19.84 -10.68 28.96
C LEU A 6 -19.68 -11.08 27.47
N ASN A 7 -20.78 -11.49 26.82
CA ASN A 7 -20.77 -11.75 25.37
C ASN A 7 -20.47 -10.48 24.56
N ILE A 8 -21.05 -9.34 24.94
CA ILE A 8 -20.76 -8.03 24.32
C ILE A 8 -19.28 -7.67 24.49
N VAL A 9 -18.72 -7.88 25.68
CA VAL A 9 -17.31 -7.61 25.96
C VAL A 9 -16.39 -8.39 25.05
N VAL A 10 -16.58 -9.72 24.91
CA VAL A 10 -15.70 -10.53 24.06
C VAL A 10 -15.93 -10.27 22.56
N PHE A 11 -17.16 -9.96 22.16
CA PHE A 11 -17.47 -9.59 20.77
C PHE A 11 -16.73 -8.29 20.37
N ILE A 12 -16.90 -7.23 21.16
CA ILE A 12 -16.30 -5.92 20.86
C ILE A 12 -14.78 -5.97 20.99
N SER A 13 -14.23 -6.64 22.00
CA SER A 13 -12.76 -6.77 22.13
C SER A 13 -12.14 -7.55 20.99
N GLY A 14 -12.80 -8.61 20.51
CA GLY A 14 -12.40 -9.35 19.30
C GLY A 14 -12.46 -8.47 18.05
N ALA A 15 -13.53 -7.69 17.89
CA ALA A 15 -13.68 -6.75 16.78
C ALA A 15 -12.59 -5.68 16.77
N VAL A 16 -12.30 -5.08 17.93
CA VAL A 16 -11.25 -4.06 18.07
C VAL A 16 -9.86 -4.63 17.78
N LEU A 17 -9.57 -5.85 18.25
CA LEU A 17 -8.27 -6.50 17.99
C LEU A 17 -8.00 -6.65 16.50
N MET A 18 -8.94 -7.23 15.77
CA MET A 18 -8.76 -7.46 14.33
C MET A 18 -8.85 -6.16 13.52
N ALA A 19 -9.66 -5.19 13.97
CA ALA A 19 -9.68 -3.86 13.38
C ALA A 19 -8.31 -3.17 13.53
N LEU A 20 -7.68 -3.29 14.70
CA LEU A 20 -6.34 -2.75 14.96
C LEU A 20 -5.27 -3.41 14.08
N GLU A 21 -5.37 -4.73 13.84
CA GLU A 21 -4.47 -5.46 12.94
C GLU A 21 -4.59 -4.94 11.50
N ILE A 22 -5.80 -4.81 10.97
CA ILE A 22 -6.03 -4.29 9.61
C ILE A 22 -5.52 -2.84 9.48
N VAL A 23 -5.84 -1.98 10.46
CA VAL A 23 -5.36 -0.58 10.45
C VAL A 23 -3.85 -0.51 10.63
N GLY A 24 -3.23 -1.46 11.34
CA GLY A 24 -1.79 -1.56 11.54
C GLY A 24 -1.02 -1.61 10.22
N SER A 25 -1.54 -2.28 9.18
CA SER A 25 -0.93 -2.26 7.85
C SER A 25 -0.85 -0.84 7.28
N ARG A 26 -1.88 -0.01 7.50
CA ARG A 26 -1.92 1.38 7.05
C ARG A 26 -1.02 2.31 7.88
N VAL A 27 -0.82 2.00 9.17
CA VAL A 27 0.12 2.71 10.05
C VAL A 27 1.57 2.51 9.60
N LEU A 28 1.89 1.32 9.10
CA LEU A 28 3.25 0.94 8.69
C LEU A 28 3.56 1.30 7.24
N ALA A 29 2.56 1.24 6.36
CA ALA A 29 2.73 1.42 4.92
C ALA A 29 3.48 2.70 4.52
N PRO A 30 3.25 3.89 5.12
CA PRO A 30 3.96 5.10 4.76
C PRO A 30 5.48 5.05 4.96
N HIS A 31 5.98 4.14 5.82
CA HIS A 31 7.40 4.05 6.17
C HIS A 31 8.07 2.78 5.66
N PHE A 32 7.32 1.68 5.56
CA PHE A 32 7.86 0.35 5.27
C PHE A 32 7.21 -0.34 4.07
N GLY A 33 6.31 0.39 3.35
CA GLY A 33 5.57 -0.14 2.22
C GLY A 33 4.48 -1.15 2.61
N SER A 34 3.93 -1.85 1.61
CA SER A 34 2.86 -2.85 1.78
C SER A 34 3.33 -4.28 1.43
N SER A 35 4.61 -4.57 1.65
CA SER A 35 5.26 -5.84 1.30
C SER A 35 4.76 -7.02 2.15
N ILE A 36 5.10 -8.24 1.72
CA ILE A 36 4.86 -9.47 2.48
C ILE A 36 5.52 -9.43 3.86
N PHE A 37 6.64 -8.68 4.02
CA PHE A 37 7.34 -8.52 5.29
C PHE A 37 6.52 -7.72 6.31
N VAL A 38 5.80 -6.69 5.86
CA VAL A 38 4.89 -5.89 6.70
C VAL A 38 3.72 -6.74 7.18
N TRP A 39 3.06 -7.47 6.28
CA TRP A 39 1.95 -8.37 6.64
C TRP A 39 2.42 -9.52 7.54
N GLY A 40 3.55 -10.15 7.21
CA GLY A 40 4.14 -11.20 8.05
C GLY A 40 4.49 -10.71 9.46
N SER A 41 5.03 -9.50 9.59
CA SER A 41 5.35 -8.86 10.87
C SER A 41 4.08 -8.59 11.70
N LEU A 42 3.04 -8.00 11.09
CA LEU A 42 1.76 -7.73 11.77
C LEU A 42 1.12 -9.00 12.33
N ILE A 43 0.94 -9.99 11.46
CA ILE A 43 0.32 -11.26 11.86
C ILE A 43 1.14 -11.93 12.97
N SER A 44 2.48 -11.98 12.82
CA SER A 44 3.36 -12.62 13.81
C SER A 44 3.32 -11.92 15.16
N VAL A 45 3.37 -10.59 15.19
CA VAL A 45 3.33 -9.79 16.44
C VAL A 45 1.97 -9.90 17.12
N VAL A 46 0.87 -9.84 16.36
CA VAL A 46 -0.48 -9.99 16.92
C VAL A 46 -0.68 -11.40 17.49
N LEU A 47 -0.25 -12.45 16.79
CA LEU A 47 -0.32 -13.82 17.30
C LEU A 47 0.57 -14.03 18.54
N ALA A 48 1.77 -13.44 18.58
CA ALA A 48 2.63 -13.46 19.77
C ALA A 48 1.94 -12.72 20.94
N ALA A 49 1.38 -11.55 20.68
CA ALA A 49 0.63 -10.78 21.68
C ALA A 49 -0.54 -11.57 22.27
N LEU A 50 -1.33 -12.21 21.38
CA LEU A 50 -2.43 -13.09 21.79
C LEU A 50 -1.95 -14.26 22.63
N SER A 51 -0.86 -14.93 22.23
CA SER A 51 -0.30 -16.07 22.97
C SER A 51 0.12 -15.68 24.39
N ILE A 52 0.83 -14.56 24.53
CA ILE A 52 1.23 -14.01 25.82
C ILE A 52 -0.01 -13.58 26.62
N GLY A 53 -0.95 -12.91 25.95
CA GLY A 53 -2.19 -12.44 26.56
C GLY A 53 -3.07 -13.57 27.08
N TYR A 54 -3.24 -14.67 26.33
CA TYR A 54 -3.96 -15.86 26.76
C TYR A 54 -3.33 -16.50 28.01
N TYR A 55 -2.00 -16.64 28.00
CA TYR A 55 -1.28 -17.15 29.16
C TYR A 55 -1.48 -16.25 30.38
N TRP A 56 -1.27 -14.96 30.25
CA TRP A 56 -1.48 -13.99 31.33
C TRP A 56 -2.92 -13.92 31.80
N GLY A 57 -3.87 -13.91 30.89
CA GLY A 57 -5.31 -13.89 31.21
C GLY A 57 -5.72 -15.14 31.99
N GLY A 58 -5.24 -16.31 31.60
CA GLY A 58 -5.44 -17.55 32.35
C GLY A 58 -4.85 -17.49 33.75
N TRP A 59 -3.60 -17.05 33.88
CA TRP A 59 -2.92 -16.91 35.17
C TRP A 59 -3.63 -15.86 36.09
N LEU A 60 -4.02 -14.71 35.53
CA LEU A 60 -4.71 -13.65 36.27
C LEU A 60 -6.11 -14.09 36.71
N SER A 61 -6.80 -14.87 35.91
CA SER A 61 -8.13 -15.39 36.18
C SER A 61 -8.18 -16.43 37.30
N ALA A 62 -7.04 -17.09 37.56
CA ALA A 62 -6.91 -18.04 38.68
C ALA A 62 -6.79 -17.34 40.06
N ARG A 63 -6.54 -16.01 40.06
CA ARG A 63 -6.32 -15.21 41.26
C ARG A 63 -7.48 -14.25 41.49
N GLU A 64 -8.50 -14.64 42.23
CA GLU A 64 -9.65 -13.81 42.60
C GLU A 64 -10.26 -13.01 41.43
N PRO A 65 -10.97 -13.68 40.51
CA PRO A 65 -11.55 -13.02 39.34
C PRO A 65 -12.61 -11.98 39.82
N SER A 66 -12.49 -10.75 39.27
CA SER A 66 -13.42 -9.67 39.60
C SER A 66 -13.73 -8.80 38.39
N TYR A 67 -14.92 -8.20 38.38
CA TYR A 67 -15.31 -7.25 37.34
C TYR A 67 -14.46 -5.97 37.37
N GLY A 68 -13.88 -5.61 38.52
CA GLY A 68 -12.95 -4.49 38.64
C GLY A 68 -11.65 -4.73 37.85
N LYS A 69 -11.10 -5.93 37.89
CA LYS A 69 -9.94 -6.31 37.08
C LYS A 69 -10.31 -6.35 35.57
N LEU A 70 -11.50 -6.85 35.24
CA LEU A 70 -11.97 -6.84 33.83
C LEU A 70 -12.09 -5.41 33.29
N LEU A 71 -12.60 -4.45 34.11
CA LEU A 71 -12.63 -3.03 33.74
C LEU A 71 -11.22 -2.53 33.41
N THR A 72 -10.23 -2.82 34.25
CA THR A 72 -8.84 -2.41 34.04
C THR A 72 -8.25 -3.03 32.76
N LEU A 73 -8.55 -4.32 32.49
CA LEU A 73 -8.10 -5.04 31.29
C LEU A 73 -8.68 -4.46 29.98
N LEU A 74 -9.82 -3.79 30.03
CA LEU A 74 -10.44 -3.07 28.91
C LEU A 74 -9.91 -1.63 28.81
N LEU A 75 -9.75 -0.97 29.97
CA LEU A 75 -9.39 0.44 30.02
C LEU A 75 -7.95 0.69 29.55
N ILE A 76 -6.99 -0.13 29.99
CA ILE A 76 -5.57 0.04 29.64
C ILE A 76 -5.36 -0.02 28.12
N PRO A 77 -5.77 -1.09 27.40
CA PRO A 77 -5.59 -1.12 25.95
C PRO A 77 -6.40 -0.03 25.25
N GLY A 78 -7.58 0.36 25.76
CA GLY A 78 -8.34 1.47 25.22
C GLY A 78 -7.56 2.78 25.24
N ILE A 79 -6.86 3.08 26.32
CA ILE A 79 -5.98 4.25 26.47
C ILE A 79 -4.77 4.13 25.55
N LEU A 80 -4.07 3.01 25.57
CA LEU A 80 -2.88 2.78 24.74
C LEU A 80 -3.21 2.97 23.25
N ILE A 81 -4.30 2.36 22.79
CA ILE A 81 -4.75 2.48 21.40
C ILE A 81 -5.16 3.92 21.08
N PHE A 82 -5.88 4.59 21.97
CA PHE A 82 -6.27 5.98 21.75
C PHE A 82 -5.08 6.91 21.53
N PHE A 83 -3.96 6.69 22.22
CA PHE A 83 -2.77 7.54 22.08
C PHE A 83 -1.81 7.08 20.97
N LEU A 84 -2.03 5.94 20.33
CA LEU A 84 -1.18 5.47 19.23
C LEU A 84 -0.98 6.51 18.10
N PRO A 85 -2.01 7.26 17.63
CA PRO A 85 -1.83 8.25 16.56
C PRO A 85 -0.81 9.35 16.86
N PHE A 86 -0.57 9.64 18.11
CA PHE A 86 0.44 10.64 18.52
C PHE A 86 1.86 10.06 18.56
N ILE A 87 1.98 8.73 18.63
CA ILE A 87 3.24 8.03 18.89
C ILE A 87 3.77 7.38 17.61
N TYR A 88 2.91 6.73 16.80
CA TYR A 88 3.36 5.91 15.68
C TYR A 88 4.14 6.66 14.61
N PRO A 89 3.89 7.97 14.29
CA PRO A 89 4.68 8.67 13.28
C PRO A 89 6.16 8.77 13.69
N SER A 90 6.41 9.19 14.95
CA SER A 90 7.77 9.33 15.48
C SER A 90 8.48 8.00 15.65
N VAL A 91 7.76 6.94 16.07
CA VAL A 91 8.32 5.57 16.19
C VAL A 91 8.74 5.05 14.83
N ASN A 92 7.84 5.12 13.83
CA ASN A 92 8.13 4.65 12.48
C ASN A 92 9.28 5.41 11.83
N GLU A 93 9.33 6.74 12.00
CA GLU A 93 10.42 7.58 11.49
C GLU A 93 11.76 7.24 12.15
N SER A 94 11.78 7.06 13.48
CA SER A 94 12.98 6.68 14.21
C SER A 94 13.51 5.32 13.76
N ILE A 95 12.63 4.32 13.58
CA ILE A 95 13.02 2.99 13.13
C ILE A 95 13.51 3.02 11.69
N ALA A 96 12.85 3.78 10.82
CA ALA A 96 13.27 3.97 9.44
C ALA A 96 14.63 4.67 9.34
N SER A 97 14.94 5.59 10.27
CA SER A 97 16.23 6.30 10.30
C SER A 97 17.40 5.44 10.81
N VAL A 98 17.15 4.52 11.75
CA VAL A 98 18.17 3.56 12.26
C VAL A 98 18.46 2.48 11.23
N ASP A 99 17.45 2.11 10.44
CA ASP A 99 17.48 1.16 9.33
C ASP A 99 18.07 -0.23 9.68
N PHE A 100 17.25 -1.05 10.32
CA PHE A 100 17.56 -2.47 10.56
C PHE A 100 17.38 -3.35 9.30
N GLY A 101 17.11 -2.73 8.16
CA GLY A 101 16.79 -3.37 6.89
C GLY A 101 15.30 -3.69 6.72
N ASN A 102 14.88 -3.82 5.45
CA ASN A 102 13.47 -3.90 5.05
C ASN A 102 12.70 -5.08 5.65
N ARG A 103 13.38 -6.10 6.16
CA ARG A 103 12.75 -7.26 6.83
C ARG A 103 12.48 -7.01 8.31
N LEU A 104 13.40 -6.35 9.00
CA LEU A 104 13.31 -6.17 10.45
C LEU A 104 12.64 -4.86 10.85
N ASN A 105 12.73 -3.82 10.04
CA ASN A 105 12.07 -2.54 10.33
C ASN A 105 10.57 -2.70 10.64
N PRO A 106 9.75 -3.41 9.81
CA PRO A 106 8.34 -3.61 10.10
C PRO A 106 8.12 -4.43 11.37
N LEU A 107 8.95 -5.45 11.63
CA LEU A 107 8.83 -6.32 12.81
C LEU A 107 9.07 -5.54 14.10
N VAL A 108 10.11 -4.70 14.12
CA VAL A 108 10.43 -3.85 15.28
C VAL A 108 9.33 -2.82 15.50
N ALA A 109 8.87 -2.14 14.44
CA ALA A 109 7.80 -1.17 14.53
C ALA A 109 6.48 -1.78 15.03
N CYS A 110 6.07 -2.93 14.47
CA CYS A 110 4.91 -3.68 14.94
C CYS A 110 5.04 -4.05 16.42
N SER A 111 6.22 -4.51 16.84
CA SER A 111 6.44 -4.92 18.22
C SER A 111 6.30 -3.74 19.19
N VAL A 112 6.87 -2.61 18.85
CA VAL A 112 6.77 -1.40 19.69
C VAL A 112 5.35 -0.87 19.78
N LEU A 113 4.62 -0.84 18.66
CA LEU A 113 3.31 -0.21 18.59
C LEU A 113 2.16 -1.12 19.03
N PHE A 114 2.18 -2.41 18.66
CA PHE A 114 1.00 -3.27 18.77
C PHE A 114 1.14 -4.42 19.76
N LEU A 115 2.38 -4.80 20.18
CA LEU A 115 2.56 -5.94 21.09
C LEU A 115 1.86 -5.72 22.42
N LEU A 116 2.09 -4.57 23.06
CA LEU A 116 1.53 -4.30 24.40
C LEU A 116 -0.01 -4.17 24.38
N PRO A 117 -0.65 -3.35 23.52
CA PRO A 117 -2.11 -3.34 23.39
C PRO A 117 -2.70 -4.71 23.08
N GLY A 118 -2.05 -5.47 22.18
CA GLY A 118 -2.47 -6.82 21.80
C GLY A 118 -2.43 -7.82 22.96
N ILE A 119 -1.41 -7.77 23.82
CA ILE A 119 -1.33 -8.62 25.03
C ILE A 119 -2.54 -8.37 25.93
N PHE A 120 -2.85 -7.10 26.21
CA PHE A 120 -4.02 -6.78 27.05
C PHE A 120 -5.33 -7.25 26.41
N LEU A 121 -5.53 -7.05 25.12
CA LEU A 121 -6.71 -7.55 24.40
C LEU A 121 -6.81 -9.08 24.45
N GLY A 122 -5.67 -9.78 24.31
CA GLY A 122 -5.60 -11.23 24.45
C GLY A 122 -5.99 -11.73 25.84
N THR A 123 -5.73 -10.96 26.91
CA THR A 123 -6.10 -11.39 28.28
C THR A 123 -7.61 -11.45 28.50
N ILE A 124 -8.41 -10.72 27.73
CA ILE A 124 -9.86 -10.55 27.97
C ILE A 124 -10.61 -11.87 27.84
N SER A 125 -10.39 -12.62 26.77
CA SER A 125 -11.13 -13.86 26.49
C SER A 125 -11.01 -14.90 27.60
N PRO A 126 -9.81 -15.36 28.02
CA PRO A 126 -9.70 -16.35 29.10
C PRO A 126 -10.19 -15.80 30.46
N TYR A 127 -10.02 -14.50 30.68
CA TYR A 127 -10.50 -13.88 31.90
C TYR A 127 -12.03 -13.84 31.97
N VAL A 128 -12.71 -13.51 30.87
CA VAL A 128 -14.18 -13.51 30.77
C VAL A 128 -14.74 -14.92 30.89
N ILE A 129 -14.10 -15.92 30.27
CA ILE A 129 -14.51 -17.32 30.44
C ILE A 129 -14.55 -17.70 31.91
N ARG A 130 -13.54 -17.32 32.69
CA ARG A 130 -13.47 -17.63 34.12
C ARG A 130 -14.57 -16.91 34.93
N LEU A 131 -14.93 -15.66 34.56
CA LEU A 131 -16.02 -14.92 35.17
C LEU A 131 -17.40 -15.51 34.84
N ALA A 132 -17.56 -16.08 33.65
CA ALA A 132 -18.81 -16.66 33.17
C ALA A 132 -19.03 -18.09 33.64
N ALA A 133 -17.96 -18.85 33.86
CA ALA A 133 -18.00 -20.26 34.25
C ALA A 133 -18.38 -20.38 35.74
N THR A 134 -19.60 -20.83 36.04
CA THR A 134 -20.12 -20.99 37.40
C THR A 134 -20.01 -22.45 37.92
N GLN A 135 -19.92 -23.42 36.99
CA GLN A 135 -19.87 -24.84 37.30
C GLN A 135 -18.82 -25.55 36.41
N LEU A 136 -18.13 -26.54 36.94
CA LEU A 136 -17.08 -27.27 36.22
C LEU A 136 -17.63 -28.01 35.00
N ASP A 137 -18.80 -28.59 35.08
CA ASP A 137 -19.44 -29.37 34.01
C ASP A 137 -19.82 -28.51 32.79
N THR A 138 -20.00 -27.21 32.96
CA THR A 138 -20.40 -26.28 31.91
C THR A 138 -19.23 -25.43 31.38
N VAL A 139 -18.01 -25.56 31.91
CA VAL A 139 -16.84 -24.76 31.50
C VAL A 139 -16.56 -24.90 30.00
N GLY A 140 -16.60 -26.12 29.47
CA GLY A 140 -16.32 -26.37 28.03
C GLY A 140 -17.33 -25.68 27.10
N SER A 141 -18.64 -25.78 27.38
CA SER A 141 -19.68 -25.15 26.59
C SER A 141 -19.66 -23.62 26.71
N THR A 142 -19.39 -23.08 27.91
CA THR A 142 -19.23 -21.65 28.14
C THR A 142 -18.03 -21.09 27.39
N ALA A 143 -16.88 -21.77 27.46
CA ALA A 143 -15.67 -21.39 26.71
C ALA A 143 -15.91 -21.43 25.21
N GLY A 144 -16.50 -22.49 24.67
CA GLY A 144 -16.84 -22.63 23.26
C GLY A 144 -17.75 -21.49 22.75
N THR A 145 -18.79 -21.17 23.53
CA THR A 145 -19.70 -20.07 23.20
C THR A 145 -18.98 -18.71 23.18
N LEU A 146 -18.17 -18.39 24.19
CA LEU A 146 -17.46 -17.12 24.27
C LEU A 146 -16.38 -17.00 23.20
N TYR A 147 -15.67 -18.06 22.86
CA TYR A 147 -14.73 -18.08 21.72
C TYR A 147 -15.46 -17.86 20.39
N ALA A 148 -16.60 -18.52 20.18
CA ALA A 148 -17.38 -18.32 18.96
C ALA A 148 -17.86 -16.86 18.83
N VAL A 149 -18.37 -16.26 19.91
CA VAL A 149 -18.79 -14.86 19.93
C VAL A 149 -17.61 -13.91 19.70
N SER A 150 -16.45 -14.15 20.31
CA SER A 150 -15.24 -13.36 20.09
C SER A 150 -14.78 -13.45 18.63
N THR A 151 -14.80 -14.64 18.03
CA THR A 151 -14.45 -14.86 16.63
C THR A 151 -15.43 -14.16 15.67
N CYS A 152 -16.74 -14.23 15.95
CA CYS A 152 -17.73 -13.45 15.20
C CYS A 152 -17.45 -11.95 15.29
N GLY A 153 -17.07 -11.44 16.46
CA GLY A 153 -16.63 -10.07 16.63
C GLY A 153 -15.39 -9.76 15.78
N SER A 154 -14.40 -10.63 15.78
CA SER A 154 -13.18 -10.50 14.99
C SER A 154 -13.48 -10.43 13.48
N ILE A 155 -14.34 -11.31 12.96
CA ILE A 155 -14.79 -11.28 11.56
C ILE A 155 -15.50 -9.97 11.26
N PHE A 156 -16.43 -9.56 12.11
CA PHE A 156 -17.16 -8.30 11.95
C PHE A 156 -16.22 -7.09 11.95
N GLY A 157 -15.28 -7.02 12.90
CA GLY A 157 -14.29 -5.95 12.98
C GLY A 157 -13.39 -5.87 11.75
N THR A 158 -12.92 -7.02 11.24
CA THR A 158 -12.13 -7.10 10.02
C THR A 158 -12.89 -6.54 8.81
N LEU A 159 -14.10 -7.05 8.57
CA LEU A 159 -14.92 -6.63 7.43
C LEU A 159 -15.33 -5.16 7.54
N LEU A 160 -15.79 -4.73 8.71
CA LEU A 160 -16.19 -3.35 8.94
C LEU A 160 -15.01 -2.40 8.69
N THR A 161 -13.83 -2.72 9.18
CA THR A 161 -12.65 -1.88 9.05
C THR A 161 -12.15 -1.84 7.61
N ALA A 162 -12.00 -2.99 6.96
CA ALA A 162 -11.47 -3.07 5.61
C ALA A 162 -12.40 -2.43 4.57
N PHE A 163 -13.71 -2.68 4.67
CA PHE A 163 -14.67 -2.27 3.63
C PHE A 163 -15.36 -0.92 3.90
N TYR A 164 -15.39 -0.47 5.15
CA TYR A 164 -16.13 0.73 5.50
C TYR A 164 -15.30 1.79 6.24
N LEU A 165 -14.60 1.44 7.32
CA LEU A 165 -13.95 2.46 8.15
C LEU A 165 -12.75 3.10 7.45
N ILE A 166 -11.88 2.33 6.80
CA ILE A 166 -10.68 2.86 6.12
C ILE A 166 -11.07 3.88 5.04
N PRO A 167 -12.00 3.60 4.12
CA PRO A 167 -12.39 4.59 3.12
C PRO A 167 -13.14 5.81 3.68
N ALA A 168 -13.78 5.67 4.86
CA ALA A 168 -14.67 6.70 5.40
C ALA A 168 -14.01 7.65 6.40
N LEU A 169 -13.07 7.17 7.24
CA LEU A 169 -12.64 7.92 8.43
C LEU A 169 -11.16 8.29 8.48
N GLY A 170 -10.30 7.66 7.69
CA GLY A 170 -8.85 7.79 7.82
C GLY A 170 -8.27 7.08 9.07
N VAL A 171 -6.99 6.69 8.97
CA VAL A 171 -6.29 5.81 9.92
C VAL A 171 -6.33 6.32 11.37
N SER A 172 -5.94 7.57 11.59
CA SER A 172 -5.88 8.15 12.95
C SER A 172 -7.25 8.18 13.63
N ASN A 173 -8.31 8.56 12.90
CA ASN A 173 -9.66 8.61 13.43
C ASN A 173 -10.19 7.22 13.77
N ILE A 174 -9.85 6.20 12.97
CA ILE A 174 -10.21 4.81 13.27
C ILE A 174 -9.56 4.38 14.57
N ILE A 175 -8.25 4.61 14.75
CA ILE A 175 -7.52 4.22 15.96
C ILE A 175 -8.09 4.92 17.18
N HIS A 176 -8.39 6.23 17.12
CA HIS A 176 -9.08 6.94 18.20
C HIS A 176 -10.45 6.31 18.51
N THR A 177 -11.24 5.97 17.48
CA THR A 177 -12.56 5.34 17.65
C THR A 177 -12.44 3.97 18.32
N LEU A 178 -11.45 3.15 17.96
CA LEU A 178 -11.18 1.86 18.58
C LEU A 178 -10.83 2.02 20.07
N GLY A 179 -9.95 2.98 20.39
CA GLY A 179 -9.59 3.31 21.76
C GLY A 179 -10.80 3.76 22.59
N ILE A 180 -11.59 4.70 22.08
CA ILE A 180 -12.83 5.18 22.71
C ILE A 180 -13.83 4.04 22.92
N THR A 181 -13.98 3.16 21.92
CA THR A 181 -14.88 2.00 22.02
C THR A 181 -14.53 1.10 23.21
N LEU A 182 -13.24 0.82 23.43
CA LEU A 182 -12.80 0.01 24.59
C LEU A 182 -13.00 0.76 25.92
N VAL A 183 -12.73 2.07 25.97
CA VAL A 183 -12.98 2.89 27.15
C VAL A 183 -14.48 2.89 27.48
N CYS A 184 -15.36 3.12 26.50
CA CYS A 184 -16.81 3.04 26.68
C CYS A 184 -17.25 1.63 27.10
N LEU A 185 -16.66 0.56 26.52
CA LEU A 185 -16.94 -0.81 26.90
C LEU A 185 -16.56 -1.09 28.38
N SER A 186 -15.46 -0.49 28.86
CA SER A 186 -15.07 -0.60 30.25
C SER A 186 -16.16 -0.02 31.21
N LEU A 187 -16.84 1.06 30.79
CA LEU A 187 -17.95 1.64 31.57
C LEU A 187 -19.18 0.74 31.63
N VAL A 188 -19.41 -0.09 30.61
CA VAL A 188 -20.49 -1.09 30.60
C VAL A 188 -20.31 -2.15 31.71
N VAL A 189 -19.06 -2.37 32.16
CA VAL A 189 -18.72 -3.32 33.24
C VAL A 189 -19.01 -2.71 34.63
N VAL A 190 -19.11 -1.38 34.77
CA VAL A 190 -19.32 -0.69 36.08
C VAL A 190 -20.54 -1.18 36.84
N PRO A 191 -21.73 -1.39 36.24
CA PRO A 191 -22.88 -1.94 36.96
C PRO A 191 -22.62 -3.32 37.60
N LEU A 192 -21.76 -4.16 36.95
CA LEU A 192 -21.38 -5.47 37.47
C LEU A 192 -20.47 -5.35 38.70
N ILE A 193 -19.64 -4.30 38.76
CA ILE A 193 -18.78 -4.00 39.92
C ILE A 193 -19.64 -3.66 41.15
N ARG A 194 -20.72 -2.90 40.97
CA ARG A 194 -21.66 -2.55 42.06
C ARG A 194 -22.27 -3.78 42.72
N LEU A 195 -22.49 -4.84 41.98
CA LEU A 195 -22.96 -6.12 42.48
C LEU A 195 -21.92 -6.82 43.39
N GLN A 196 -20.65 -6.51 43.27
CA GLN A 196 -19.53 -7.06 44.06
C GLN A 196 -19.08 -6.14 45.22
N ARG A 197 -19.76 -5.01 45.51
CA ARG A 197 -19.44 -4.04 46.57
C ARG A 197 -18.04 -3.41 46.48
N VAL A 198 -17.49 -3.26 45.30
CA VAL A 198 -16.20 -2.57 45.09
C VAL A 198 -16.40 -1.08 44.81
N SER A 199 -15.53 -0.22 45.36
CA SER A 199 -15.64 1.26 45.22
C SER A 199 -15.53 1.71 43.77
N VAL A 200 -16.62 2.22 43.19
CA VAL A 200 -16.74 2.75 41.82
C VAL A 200 -15.99 4.08 41.66
N ALA A 201 -15.75 4.81 42.74
CA ALA A 201 -15.16 6.15 42.75
C ALA A 201 -13.78 6.18 42.01
N ARG A 202 -12.92 5.18 42.23
CA ARG A 202 -11.59 5.12 41.59
C ARG A 202 -11.63 4.93 40.06
N ALA A 203 -12.62 4.18 39.58
CA ALA A 203 -12.77 3.96 38.12
C ALA A 203 -13.30 5.21 37.40
N VAL A 204 -14.23 5.93 38.01
CA VAL A 204 -14.79 7.16 37.45
C VAL A 204 -13.75 8.29 37.45
N THR A 205 -12.94 8.41 38.49
CA THR A 205 -11.86 9.42 38.57
C THR A 205 -10.80 9.21 37.50
N ALA A 206 -10.40 7.95 37.22
CA ALA A 206 -9.45 7.64 36.17
C ALA A 206 -9.98 8.01 34.78
N VAL A 207 -11.25 7.70 34.49
CA VAL A 207 -11.90 8.02 33.21
C VAL A 207 -12.05 9.54 33.01
N SER A 208 -12.42 10.28 34.06
CA SER A 208 -12.54 11.74 33.99
C SER A 208 -11.21 12.45 33.80
N PHE A 209 -10.15 11.96 34.42
CA PHE A 209 -8.77 12.47 34.23
C PHE A 209 -8.27 12.28 32.80
N ILE A 210 -8.56 11.12 32.17
CA ILE A 210 -8.18 10.80 30.81
C ILE A 210 -8.95 11.65 29.80
N LEU A 211 -10.26 11.86 29.99
CA LEU A 211 -11.06 12.74 29.15
C LEU A 211 -10.58 14.20 29.24
N GLY A 212 -10.09 14.64 30.42
CA GLY A 212 -9.46 15.95 30.59
C GLY A 212 -8.13 16.12 29.84
N LEU A 213 -7.29 15.08 29.79
CA LEU A 213 -6.03 15.11 29.03
C LEU A 213 -6.28 15.12 27.50
N VAL A 214 -7.32 14.47 27.02
CA VAL A 214 -7.70 14.41 25.60
C VAL A 214 -8.09 15.79 25.06
N SER A 215 -8.68 16.65 25.88
CA SER A 215 -9.09 18.00 25.46
C SER A 215 -7.91 18.99 25.30
N MET A 216 -6.72 18.64 25.75
CA MET A 216 -5.54 19.55 25.74
C MET A 216 -4.61 19.43 24.52
N VAL A 217 -4.80 18.46 23.62
CA VAL A 217 -3.78 18.10 22.60
C VAL A 217 -4.24 18.38 21.16
N TRP A 218 -5.12 19.33 20.93
CA TRP A 218 -5.54 19.65 19.57
C TRP A 218 -4.87 20.91 19.04
N THR A 219 -3.68 20.75 18.39
CA THR A 219 -3.11 21.76 17.50
C THR A 219 -2.59 21.13 16.22
N PRO A 220 -3.10 21.50 15.02
CA PRO A 220 -2.58 21.01 13.75
C PRO A 220 -1.31 21.81 13.38
N PHE A 221 -0.24 21.11 13.07
CA PHE A 221 0.96 21.68 12.42
C PHE A 221 0.81 21.50 10.92
N ALA A 222 0.79 22.59 10.17
CA ALA A 222 0.67 22.59 8.70
C ALA A 222 1.96 23.10 8.05
N TRP A 223 2.52 22.26 7.17
CA TRP A 223 3.56 22.65 6.20
C TRP A 223 3.11 22.15 4.81
N ALA A 224 3.18 23.00 3.80
CA ALA A 224 2.65 22.90 2.45
C ALA A 224 1.10 22.87 2.39
N LYS A 225 0.54 23.50 1.35
CA LYS A 225 -0.92 23.53 1.17
C LYS A 225 -1.40 22.15 0.70
N THR A 226 -1.72 21.31 1.66
CA THR A 226 -2.39 20.03 1.36
C THR A 226 -3.79 20.34 0.83
N LEU A 227 -4.04 20.02 -0.44
CA LEU A 227 -5.34 20.20 -1.08
C LEU A 227 -6.31 19.08 -0.73
N LEU A 228 -5.80 17.87 -0.58
CA LEU A 228 -6.58 16.68 -0.27
C LEU A 228 -5.71 15.66 0.47
N GLN A 229 -6.32 14.97 1.43
CA GLN A 229 -5.78 13.76 2.04
C GLN A 229 -6.92 12.76 2.19
N LYS A 230 -6.74 11.54 1.68
CA LYS A 230 -7.79 10.52 1.65
C LYS A 230 -7.22 9.11 1.63
N ASP A 231 -7.79 8.23 2.46
CA ASP A 231 -7.55 6.80 2.39
C ASP A 231 -8.51 6.15 1.39
N THR A 232 -7.98 5.23 0.59
CA THR A 232 -8.74 4.39 -0.32
C THR A 232 -8.55 2.91 0.05
N PHE A 233 -9.14 1.99 -0.71
CA PHE A 233 -8.86 0.55 -0.53
C PHE A 233 -7.41 0.17 -0.84
N TYR A 234 -6.69 1.02 -1.60
CA TYR A 234 -5.36 0.72 -2.13
C TYR A 234 -4.29 1.59 -1.50
N HIS A 235 -4.51 2.91 -1.34
CA HIS A 235 -3.50 3.89 -1.00
C HIS A 235 -4.00 4.91 0.02
N HIS A 236 -3.05 5.48 0.78
CA HIS A 236 -3.24 6.77 1.42
C HIS A 236 -2.83 7.86 0.43
N ILE A 237 -3.82 8.51 -0.20
CA ILE A 237 -3.57 9.52 -1.24
C ILE A 237 -3.46 10.90 -0.58
N ARG A 238 -2.40 11.64 -0.92
CA ARG A 238 -2.22 13.03 -0.55
C ARG A 238 -1.94 13.87 -1.80
N ILE A 239 -2.67 14.97 -1.95
CA ILE A 239 -2.45 15.97 -3.00
C ILE A 239 -1.93 17.24 -2.35
N GLU A 240 -0.78 17.69 -2.80
CA GLU A 240 -0.13 18.92 -2.37
C GLU A 240 0.09 19.84 -3.56
N GLU A 241 0.20 21.15 -3.28
CA GLU A 241 0.46 22.15 -4.29
C GLU A 241 1.41 23.21 -3.75
N ASP A 242 2.38 23.58 -4.57
CA ASP A 242 3.21 24.78 -4.40
C ASP A 242 2.93 25.79 -5.53
N ASP A 243 3.73 26.82 -5.63
CA ASP A 243 3.56 27.90 -6.64
C ASP A 243 3.81 27.42 -8.09
N GLU A 244 4.44 26.26 -8.29
CA GLU A 244 4.85 25.76 -9.59
C GLU A 244 4.10 24.49 -10.02
N ALA A 245 3.77 23.63 -9.06
CA ALA A 245 3.30 22.29 -9.36
C ALA A 245 2.30 21.74 -8.35
N ARG A 246 1.53 20.76 -8.82
CA ARG A 246 0.67 19.91 -8.01
C ARG A 246 1.20 18.50 -8.02
N TYR A 247 1.26 17.91 -6.81
CA TYR A 247 1.87 16.62 -6.55
C TYR A 247 0.82 15.64 -6.02
N MET A 248 0.89 14.38 -6.46
CA MET A 248 0.13 13.27 -5.91
C MET A 248 1.10 12.28 -5.27
N TYR A 249 0.85 12.00 -4.01
CA TYR A 249 1.61 11.02 -3.23
C TYR A 249 0.71 9.83 -2.92
N PHE A 250 1.27 8.61 -3.03
CA PHE A 250 0.73 7.42 -2.41
C PHE A 250 1.63 7.11 -1.20
N ASP A 251 1.02 7.15 -0.01
CA ASP A 251 1.74 7.10 1.25
C ASP A 251 2.81 8.22 1.32
N ARG A 252 4.09 7.90 1.25
CA ARG A 252 5.20 8.87 1.20
C ARG A 252 5.81 9.05 -0.19
N THR A 253 5.47 8.19 -1.15
CA THR A 253 6.10 8.15 -2.46
C THR A 253 5.40 9.07 -3.43
N LEU A 254 6.17 9.97 -4.07
CA LEU A 254 5.67 10.83 -5.13
C LEU A 254 5.33 9.99 -6.37
N GLN A 255 4.07 9.96 -6.74
CA GLN A 255 3.57 9.19 -7.90
C GLN A 255 3.38 10.06 -9.14
N SER A 256 2.97 11.32 -8.96
CA SER A 256 2.74 12.22 -10.08
C SER A 256 3.02 13.67 -9.72
N ALA A 257 3.51 14.41 -10.70
CA ALA A 257 3.70 15.86 -10.58
C ALA A 257 3.20 16.54 -11.87
N MET A 258 2.37 17.56 -11.71
CA MET A 258 1.81 18.35 -12.81
C MET A 258 2.27 19.80 -12.68
N ASN A 259 2.80 20.37 -13.75
CA ASN A 259 3.12 21.78 -13.80
C ASN A 259 1.82 22.60 -13.90
N LEU A 260 1.66 23.63 -13.07
CA LEU A 260 0.44 24.46 -13.04
C LEU A 260 0.31 25.35 -14.28
N LYS A 261 1.42 25.79 -14.88
CA LYS A 261 1.43 26.62 -16.09
C LYS A 261 1.25 25.82 -17.37
N ASP A 262 1.81 24.60 -17.42
CA ASP A 262 1.60 23.63 -18.52
C ASP A 262 1.26 22.24 -17.97
N PRO A 263 -0.03 21.93 -17.79
CA PRO A 263 -0.47 20.63 -17.24
C PRO A 263 -0.04 19.39 -18.05
N THR A 264 0.48 19.59 -19.26
CA THR A 264 0.96 18.52 -20.14
C THR A 264 2.49 18.33 -20.09
N ALA A 265 3.22 19.24 -19.44
CA ALA A 265 4.65 19.12 -19.28
C ALA A 265 5.01 17.97 -18.35
N LEU A 266 5.93 17.09 -18.78
CA LEU A 266 6.42 15.96 -18.00
C LEU A 266 7.47 16.43 -16.98
N ARG A 267 7.15 16.45 -15.71
CA ARG A 267 8.06 16.88 -14.62
C ARG A 267 8.97 15.77 -14.11
N LEU A 268 8.44 14.55 -14.04
CA LEU A 268 9.23 13.41 -13.57
C LEU A 268 10.12 12.88 -14.71
N ILE A 269 11.40 12.69 -14.44
CA ILE A 269 12.39 12.30 -15.46
C ILE A 269 11.96 11.04 -16.20
N TYR A 270 11.53 9.99 -15.47
CA TYR A 270 11.18 8.72 -16.09
C TYR A 270 10.02 8.83 -17.09
N SER A 271 9.07 9.72 -16.83
CA SER A 271 7.90 9.87 -17.71
C SER A 271 8.30 10.37 -19.11
N ARG A 272 9.42 11.08 -19.24
CA ARG A 272 10.00 11.47 -20.53
C ARG A 272 10.53 10.26 -21.28
N TYR A 273 11.20 9.34 -20.57
CA TYR A 273 11.78 8.13 -21.16
C TYR A 273 10.72 7.10 -21.60
N THR A 274 9.51 7.13 -21.04
CA THR A 274 8.42 6.27 -21.55
C THR A 274 8.04 6.62 -22.98
N SER A 275 8.27 7.86 -23.42
CA SER A 275 8.07 8.32 -24.81
C SER A 275 9.00 7.64 -25.81
N LEU A 276 10.09 6.99 -25.37
CA LEU A 276 10.95 6.16 -26.23
C LEU A 276 10.16 5.07 -26.98
N GLY A 277 9.00 4.62 -26.45
CA GLY A 277 8.11 3.71 -27.15
C GLY A 277 7.76 4.18 -28.57
N PHE A 278 7.62 5.49 -28.78
CA PHE A 278 7.31 6.07 -30.09
C PHE A 278 8.48 6.01 -31.07
N THR A 279 9.71 5.82 -30.62
CA THR A 279 10.86 5.56 -31.53
C THR A 279 10.79 4.18 -32.17
N PHE A 280 10.13 3.24 -31.50
CA PHE A 280 9.87 1.89 -32.01
C PHE A 280 8.56 1.82 -32.79
N ARG A 281 7.55 2.63 -32.38
CA ARG A 281 6.22 2.67 -33.00
C ARG A 281 5.77 4.12 -33.25
N PRO A 282 6.40 4.81 -34.23
CA PRO A 282 6.03 6.19 -34.58
C PRO A 282 4.64 6.30 -35.22
N ASP A 283 4.12 5.19 -35.77
CA ASP A 283 2.83 5.05 -36.41
C ASP A 283 1.72 4.54 -35.48
N ALA A 284 1.98 4.49 -34.16
CA ALA A 284 1.01 4.00 -33.19
C ALA A 284 -0.34 4.73 -33.26
N ARG A 285 -1.44 3.97 -33.22
CA ARG A 285 -2.81 4.45 -33.26
C ARG A 285 -3.58 4.16 -31.98
N LYS A 286 -3.15 3.14 -31.22
CA LYS A 286 -3.84 2.72 -30.01
C LYS A 286 -2.85 2.37 -28.91
N MET A 287 -3.03 2.99 -27.75
CA MET A 287 -2.17 2.82 -26.59
C MET A 287 -3.00 2.39 -25.39
N LEU A 288 -2.46 1.43 -24.62
CA LEU A 288 -2.93 1.10 -23.29
C LEU A 288 -1.93 1.62 -22.27
N VAL A 289 -2.41 2.30 -21.23
CA VAL A 289 -1.63 2.73 -20.07
C VAL A 289 -2.15 1.99 -18.85
N ILE A 290 -1.31 1.16 -18.21
CA ILE A 290 -1.61 0.47 -16.95
C ILE A 290 -0.90 1.24 -15.84
N GLY A 291 -1.69 1.89 -14.97
CA GLY A 291 -1.28 2.90 -14.01
C GLY A 291 -1.53 4.30 -14.55
N LEU A 292 -2.49 5.02 -13.97
CA LEU A 292 -2.86 6.37 -14.40
C LEU A 292 -2.14 7.45 -13.57
N GLY A 293 -2.16 7.31 -12.24
CA GLY A 293 -1.72 8.36 -11.35
C GLY A 293 -2.38 9.71 -11.66
N GLY A 294 -1.60 10.78 -11.77
CA GLY A 294 -2.08 12.10 -12.22
C GLY A 294 -2.22 12.25 -13.74
N GLY A 295 -2.07 11.16 -14.50
CA GLY A 295 -2.30 11.15 -15.95
C GLY A 295 -1.32 11.99 -16.78
N SER A 296 -0.10 12.23 -16.28
CA SER A 296 0.89 13.08 -16.97
C SER A 296 1.26 12.51 -18.33
N ILE A 297 1.55 11.21 -18.42
CA ILE A 297 1.93 10.55 -19.67
C ILE A 297 0.79 10.55 -20.69
N PRO A 298 -0.43 10.05 -20.39
CA PRO A 298 -1.49 10.03 -21.36
C PRO A 298 -1.92 11.43 -21.82
N LYS A 299 -1.88 12.47 -20.96
CA LYS A 299 -2.13 13.86 -21.37
C LYS A 299 -1.09 14.36 -22.38
N LYS A 300 0.19 14.08 -22.13
CA LYS A 300 1.28 14.44 -23.05
C LYS A 300 1.13 13.75 -24.38
N VAL A 301 0.87 12.44 -24.37
CA VAL A 301 0.66 11.65 -25.59
C VAL A 301 -0.54 12.18 -26.38
N GLN A 302 -1.65 12.50 -25.73
CA GLN A 302 -2.83 13.05 -26.41
C GLN A 302 -2.54 14.41 -27.07
N LYS A 303 -1.71 15.25 -26.44
CA LYS A 303 -1.30 16.55 -27.00
C LYS A 303 -0.41 16.38 -28.24
N GLU A 304 0.62 15.52 -28.15
CA GLU A 304 1.61 15.37 -29.24
C GLU A 304 1.13 14.44 -30.35
N PHE A 305 0.25 13.49 -30.04
CA PHE A 305 -0.32 12.52 -30.99
C PHE A 305 -1.84 12.55 -30.94
N PRO A 306 -2.49 13.59 -31.46
CA PRO A 306 -3.95 13.80 -31.32
C PRO A 306 -4.82 12.70 -31.96
N ASN A 307 -4.25 11.84 -32.80
CA ASN A 307 -4.95 10.73 -33.47
C ASN A 307 -4.82 9.38 -32.71
N ILE A 308 -4.11 9.34 -31.59
CA ILE A 308 -3.97 8.11 -30.78
C ILE A 308 -5.19 7.94 -29.89
N GLU A 309 -5.79 6.75 -29.93
CA GLU A 309 -6.75 6.30 -28.93
C GLU A 309 -6.01 5.74 -27.71
N ILE A 310 -6.39 6.21 -26.51
CA ILE A 310 -5.76 5.79 -25.26
C ILE A 310 -6.83 5.15 -24.37
N ASP A 311 -6.58 3.92 -23.94
CA ASP A 311 -7.23 3.32 -22.79
C ASP A 311 -6.26 3.46 -21.59
N ALA A 312 -6.66 4.17 -20.54
CA ALA A 312 -5.88 4.32 -19.32
C ALA A 312 -6.60 3.63 -18.16
N VAL A 313 -5.89 2.73 -17.49
CA VAL A 313 -6.43 1.83 -16.48
C VAL A 313 -5.72 2.08 -15.17
N ASP A 314 -6.48 2.28 -14.10
CA ASP A 314 -5.96 2.32 -12.73
C ASP A 314 -6.83 1.43 -11.84
N ILE A 315 -6.18 0.73 -10.90
CA ILE A 315 -6.91 -0.16 -10.01
C ILE A 315 -7.79 0.60 -9.03
N ASP A 316 -7.40 1.84 -8.69
CA ASP A 316 -8.09 2.66 -7.71
C ASP A 316 -9.07 3.64 -8.39
N PRO A 317 -10.39 3.47 -8.23
CA PRO A 317 -11.39 4.39 -8.77
C PRO A 317 -11.24 5.83 -8.26
N GLU A 318 -10.67 6.00 -7.06
CA GLU A 318 -10.42 7.34 -6.53
C GLU A 318 -9.26 8.02 -7.26
N VAL A 319 -8.20 7.30 -7.62
CA VAL A 319 -7.11 7.84 -8.47
C VAL A 319 -7.66 8.32 -9.79
N VAL A 320 -8.53 7.55 -10.45
CA VAL A 320 -9.18 7.95 -11.71
C VAL A 320 -10.01 9.24 -11.54
N LYS A 321 -10.74 9.35 -10.42
CA LYS A 321 -11.50 10.56 -10.09
C LYS A 321 -10.58 11.75 -9.84
N LEU A 322 -9.55 11.59 -9.00
CA LEU A 322 -8.62 12.66 -8.65
C LEU A 322 -7.78 13.14 -9.84
N ALA A 323 -7.46 12.24 -10.78
CA ALA A 323 -6.81 12.60 -12.04
C ALA A 323 -7.66 13.59 -12.87
N LYS A 324 -8.99 13.41 -12.87
CA LYS A 324 -9.91 14.35 -13.51
C LYS A 324 -10.04 15.66 -12.73
N ASP A 325 -10.29 15.55 -11.42
CA ASP A 325 -10.66 16.70 -10.58
C ASP A 325 -9.46 17.64 -10.32
N TYR A 326 -8.26 17.08 -10.15
CA TYR A 326 -7.06 17.83 -9.72
C TYR A 326 -5.95 17.91 -10.79
N PHE A 327 -5.87 16.93 -11.70
CA PHE A 327 -4.75 16.86 -12.66
C PHE A 327 -5.17 17.10 -14.10
N HIS A 328 -6.38 17.63 -14.33
CA HIS A 328 -6.87 18.03 -15.65
C HIS A 328 -6.90 16.91 -16.70
N VAL A 329 -7.04 15.66 -16.29
CA VAL A 329 -7.28 14.55 -17.22
C VAL A 329 -8.68 14.66 -17.77
N LYS A 330 -8.81 14.67 -19.11
CA LYS A 330 -10.09 14.78 -19.80
C LYS A 330 -10.44 13.47 -20.49
N GLU A 331 -11.51 12.85 -20.01
CA GLU A 331 -12.08 11.66 -20.63
C GLU A 331 -12.87 12.04 -21.88
N GLY A 332 -12.81 11.24 -22.94
CA GLY A 332 -13.48 11.49 -24.19
C GLY A 332 -13.27 10.38 -25.22
N LYS A 333 -13.57 10.66 -26.48
CA LYS A 333 -13.48 9.64 -27.55
C LYS A 333 -12.08 9.07 -27.73
N GLN A 334 -11.05 9.88 -27.51
CA GLN A 334 -9.65 9.50 -27.69
C GLN A 334 -8.96 9.04 -26.39
N MET A 335 -9.55 9.30 -25.22
CA MET A 335 -9.02 8.87 -23.92
C MET A 335 -10.16 8.30 -23.08
N ARG A 336 -10.13 7.01 -22.83
CA ARG A 336 -11.09 6.30 -21.97
C ARG A 336 -10.36 5.90 -20.68
N LEU A 337 -11.03 6.14 -19.56
CA LEU A 337 -10.51 5.85 -18.23
C LEU A 337 -11.24 4.64 -17.64
N HIS A 338 -10.50 3.71 -17.08
CA HIS A 338 -11.04 2.47 -16.55
C HIS A 338 -10.55 2.26 -15.11
N ALA A 339 -11.48 2.12 -14.16
CA ALA A 339 -11.19 1.83 -12.77
C ALA A 339 -11.25 0.32 -12.55
N GLN A 340 -10.14 -0.39 -12.80
CA GLN A 340 -9.99 -1.83 -12.58
C GLN A 340 -8.53 -2.27 -12.64
N ASP A 341 -8.27 -3.51 -12.22
CA ASP A 341 -6.94 -4.12 -12.35
C ASP A 341 -6.50 -4.23 -13.81
N GLY A 342 -5.25 -3.83 -14.10
CA GLY A 342 -4.70 -3.80 -15.47
C GLY A 342 -4.62 -5.15 -16.15
N ARG A 343 -4.30 -6.24 -15.41
CA ARG A 343 -4.28 -7.60 -15.95
C ARG A 343 -5.68 -8.11 -16.24
N LEU A 344 -6.65 -7.83 -15.36
CA LEU A 344 -8.05 -8.16 -15.59
C LEU A 344 -8.61 -7.39 -16.80
N PHE A 345 -8.22 -6.13 -16.97
CA PHE A 345 -8.58 -5.37 -18.16
C PHE A 345 -8.08 -6.05 -19.43
N LEU A 346 -6.78 -6.40 -19.49
CA LEU A 346 -6.20 -7.11 -20.62
C LEU A 346 -6.86 -8.46 -20.91
N THR A 347 -7.31 -9.15 -19.88
CA THR A 347 -8.03 -10.43 -20.03
C THR A 347 -9.37 -10.23 -20.70
N ARG A 348 -10.10 -9.17 -20.36
CA ARG A 348 -11.49 -8.94 -20.81
C ARG A 348 -11.58 -8.17 -22.12
N THR A 349 -10.65 -7.26 -22.38
CA THR A 349 -10.67 -6.45 -23.61
C THR A 349 -10.47 -7.31 -24.85
N GLN A 350 -11.12 -6.94 -25.94
CA GLN A 350 -10.87 -7.49 -27.28
C GLN A 350 -9.97 -6.57 -28.13
N ASN A 351 -9.65 -5.38 -27.60
CA ASN A 351 -8.78 -4.44 -28.29
C ASN A 351 -7.36 -4.98 -28.43
N GLN A 352 -6.71 -4.58 -29.53
CA GLN A 352 -5.27 -4.72 -29.73
C GLN A 352 -4.63 -3.34 -29.67
N TYR A 353 -3.41 -3.30 -29.14
CA TYR A 353 -2.67 -2.06 -28.89
C TYR A 353 -1.34 -2.07 -29.61
N ASP A 354 -0.92 -0.91 -30.10
CA ASP A 354 0.40 -0.71 -30.67
C ASP A 354 1.45 -0.52 -29.58
N ILE A 355 1.03 0.11 -28.48
CA ILE A 355 1.85 0.34 -27.29
C ILE A 355 1.07 -0.06 -26.05
N ILE A 356 1.64 -0.92 -25.21
CA ILE A 356 1.18 -1.17 -23.84
C ILE A 356 2.24 -0.60 -22.91
N LEU A 357 1.89 0.47 -22.19
CA LEU A 357 2.72 1.05 -21.13
C LEU A 357 2.32 0.45 -19.79
N ILE A 358 3.31 -0.05 -19.04
CA ILE A 358 3.15 -0.54 -17.66
C ILE A 358 3.85 0.44 -16.74
N ASP A 359 3.09 1.22 -16.00
CA ASP A 359 3.54 2.24 -15.03
C ASP A 359 2.70 2.16 -13.75
N ALA A 360 2.50 0.94 -13.24
CA ALA A 360 1.67 0.64 -12.09
C ALA A 360 2.51 0.25 -10.89
N TYR A 361 2.31 0.95 -9.77
CA TYR A 361 3.04 0.75 -8.53
C TYR A 361 2.07 0.68 -7.33
N PHE A 362 2.38 -0.26 -6.40
CA PHE A 362 2.03 -0.08 -5.00
C PHE A 362 3.23 0.59 -4.36
N THR A 363 3.12 1.73 -3.77
CA THR A 363 4.22 2.46 -3.14
C THR A 363 5.57 2.39 -3.91
N ASP A 364 6.39 1.35 -3.71
CA ASP A 364 7.74 1.22 -4.27
C ASP A 364 7.92 0.01 -5.20
N ALA A 365 6.93 -0.87 -5.31
CA ALA A 365 7.02 -2.11 -6.07
C ALA A 365 5.95 -2.22 -7.15
N MET A 366 6.33 -2.72 -8.32
CA MET A 366 5.36 -3.15 -9.32
C MET A 366 4.62 -4.40 -8.81
N PRO A 367 3.29 -4.47 -8.90
CA PRO A 367 2.52 -5.65 -8.51
C PRO A 367 3.04 -6.91 -9.21
N PHE A 368 3.34 -7.97 -8.43
CA PHE A 368 3.99 -9.17 -8.95
C PHE A 368 3.25 -9.77 -10.16
N HIS A 369 1.92 -9.77 -10.15
CA HIS A 369 1.09 -10.34 -11.21
C HIS A 369 1.17 -9.59 -12.56
N LEU A 370 1.81 -8.39 -12.59
CA LEU A 370 2.14 -7.64 -13.81
C LEU A 370 3.59 -7.88 -14.27
N THR A 371 4.35 -8.76 -13.60
CA THR A 371 5.76 -9.05 -13.91
C THR A 371 5.99 -10.47 -14.42
N THR A 372 4.95 -11.32 -14.42
CA THR A 372 5.07 -12.75 -14.71
C THR A 372 5.07 -13.08 -16.20
N LYS A 373 5.62 -14.24 -16.55
CA LYS A 373 5.60 -14.76 -17.91
C LYS A 373 4.18 -14.82 -18.47
N GLN A 374 3.22 -15.30 -17.68
CA GLN A 374 1.81 -15.42 -18.07
C GLN A 374 1.18 -14.05 -18.36
N PHE A 375 1.56 -13.02 -17.59
CA PHE A 375 1.13 -11.66 -17.89
C PHE A 375 1.71 -11.18 -19.24
N PHE A 376 2.98 -11.43 -19.52
CA PHE A 376 3.58 -11.03 -20.81
C PHE A 376 2.99 -11.80 -21.98
N GLU A 377 2.66 -13.08 -21.83
CA GLU A 377 1.94 -13.86 -22.85
C GLU A 377 0.54 -13.28 -23.13
N LEU A 378 -0.18 -12.87 -22.07
CA LEU A 378 -1.47 -12.18 -22.19
C LEU A 378 -1.31 -10.83 -22.91
N ALA A 379 -0.36 -10.02 -22.49
CA ALA A 379 -0.07 -8.72 -23.11
C ALA A 379 0.32 -8.88 -24.60
N GLN A 380 1.16 -9.88 -24.93
CA GLN A 380 1.53 -10.17 -26.31
C GLN A 380 0.31 -10.50 -27.20
N LYS A 381 -0.68 -11.24 -26.68
CA LYS A 381 -1.94 -11.52 -27.40
C LYS A 381 -2.77 -10.27 -27.68
N ARG A 382 -2.59 -9.21 -26.90
CA ARG A 382 -3.28 -7.93 -27.01
C ARG A 382 -2.47 -6.86 -27.76
N LEU A 383 -1.26 -7.20 -28.20
CA LEU A 383 -0.48 -6.35 -29.09
C LEU A 383 -0.83 -6.59 -30.55
N THR A 384 -0.81 -5.53 -31.34
CA THR A 384 -0.80 -5.61 -32.81
C THR A 384 0.47 -6.37 -33.28
N PRO A 385 0.55 -6.83 -34.54
CA PRO A 385 1.69 -7.62 -35.02
C PRO A 385 3.06 -7.02 -34.71
N ASN A 386 3.19 -5.69 -34.81
CA ASN A 386 4.44 -4.98 -34.50
C ASN A 386 4.35 -4.22 -33.15
N GLY A 387 3.39 -4.52 -32.31
CA GLY A 387 3.18 -3.83 -31.06
C GLY A 387 4.31 -4.08 -30.06
N ILE A 388 4.43 -3.16 -29.09
CA ILE A 388 5.49 -3.15 -28.08
C ILE A 388 4.92 -3.02 -26.68
N ILE A 389 5.71 -3.49 -25.71
CA ILE A 389 5.53 -3.17 -24.29
C ILE A 389 6.59 -2.16 -23.88
N VAL A 390 6.19 -1.13 -23.15
CA VAL A 390 7.06 -0.20 -22.44
C VAL A 390 6.78 -0.36 -20.95
N ALA A 391 7.78 -0.64 -20.13
CA ALA A 391 7.61 -0.79 -18.69
C ALA A 391 8.56 0.16 -17.96
N ASN A 392 8.04 0.85 -16.95
CA ASN A 392 8.82 1.61 -16.00
C ASN A 392 9.11 0.75 -14.77
N LEU A 393 10.37 0.59 -14.38
CA LEU A 393 10.81 -0.13 -13.20
C LEU A 393 11.57 0.80 -12.27
N ILE A 394 11.36 0.68 -10.96
CA ILE A 394 12.20 1.31 -9.93
C ILE A 394 13.19 0.24 -9.48
N SER A 395 14.46 0.35 -9.92
CA SER A 395 15.48 -0.66 -9.67
C SER A 395 16.86 -0.10 -10.02
N ALA A 396 17.92 -0.76 -9.59
CA ALA A 396 19.21 -0.63 -10.25
C ALA A 396 19.24 -1.47 -11.55
N VAL A 397 20.18 -1.19 -12.45
CA VAL A 397 20.41 -2.02 -13.65
C VAL A 397 21.38 -3.14 -13.34
N THR A 398 22.40 -2.83 -12.52
CA THR A 398 23.48 -3.75 -12.12
C THR A 398 23.52 -3.93 -10.60
N GLY A 399 24.43 -4.77 -10.12
CA GLY A 399 24.62 -5.01 -8.70
C GLY A 399 23.48 -5.76 -8.00
N PRO A 400 23.54 -5.89 -6.67
CA PRO A 400 22.50 -6.58 -5.88
C PRO A 400 21.11 -5.94 -6.03
N SER A 401 21.01 -4.61 -5.97
CA SER A 401 19.76 -3.86 -6.11
C SER A 401 19.14 -3.91 -7.50
N GLY A 402 19.83 -4.52 -8.49
CA GLY A 402 19.32 -4.71 -9.86
C GLY A 402 18.62 -6.05 -10.10
N LYS A 403 18.45 -6.88 -9.09
CA LYS A 403 17.88 -8.23 -9.26
C LYS A 403 16.48 -8.22 -9.85
N ILE A 404 15.62 -7.30 -9.41
CA ILE A 404 14.24 -7.23 -9.92
C ILE A 404 14.20 -6.81 -11.40
N ALA A 405 15.00 -5.83 -11.83
CA ALA A 405 15.07 -5.45 -13.24
C ALA A 405 15.61 -6.60 -14.11
N ARG A 406 16.63 -7.33 -13.63
CA ARG A 406 17.17 -8.50 -14.34
C ARG A 406 16.14 -9.63 -14.46
N ALA A 407 15.42 -9.94 -13.37
CA ALA A 407 14.35 -10.95 -13.38
C ALA A 407 13.23 -10.57 -14.35
N PHE A 408 12.82 -9.30 -14.34
CA PHE A 408 11.82 -8.77 -15.25
C PHE A 408 12.26 -8.90 -16.72
N VAL A 409 13.46 -8.46 -17.06
CA VAL A 409 14.01 -8.57 -18.42
C VAL A 409 14.17 -10.04 -18.83
N ARG A 410 14.69 -10.90 -17.94
CA ARG A 410 14.81 -12.33 -18.19
C ARG A 410 13.44 -12.97 -18.48
N THR A 411 12.42 -12.59 -17.72
CA THR A 411 11.05 -13.07 -17.91
C THR A 411 10.44 -12.58 -19.21
N GLN A 412 10.61 -11.30 -19.56
CA GLN A 412 10.14 -10.77 -20.84
C GLN A 412 10.78 -11.48 -22.05
N ARG A 413 12.06 -11.83 -21.96
CA ARG A 413 12.79 -12.57 -23.03
C ARG A 413 12.24 -13.99 -23.28
N GLN A 414 11.45 -14.55 -22.36
CA GLN A 414 10.75 -15.83 -22.61
C GLN A 414 9.59 -15.66 -23.59
N VAL A 415 9.12 -14.42 -23.81
CA VAL A 415 7.93 -14.12 -24.61
C VAL A 415 8.26 -13.23 -25.81
N PHE A 416 9.18 -12.28 -25.65
CA PHE A 416 9.54 -11.30 -26.66
C PHE A 416 10.96 -11.54 -27.21
N PRO A 417 11.14 -11.53 -28.55
CA PRO A 417 12.45 -11.74 -29.15
C PRO A 417 13.49 -10.70 -28.80
N GLN A 418 13.07 -9.43 -28.61
CA GLN A 418 13.98 -8.32 -28.31
C GLN A 418 13.52 -7.52 -27.12
N THR A 419 14.48 -7.17 -26.26
CA THR A 419 14.30 -6.28 -25.11
C THR A 419 15.40 -5.22 -25.08
N TYR A 420 15.04 -3.99 -24.74
CA TYR A 420 15.92 -2.83 -24.66
C TYR A 420 15.78 -2.23 -23.26
N VAL A 421 16.91 -1.86 -22.64
CA VAL A 421 16.96 -1.35 -21.28
C VAL A 421 17.55 0.06 -21.28
N PHE A 422 16.87 1.01 -20.64
CA PHE A 422 17.29 2.40 -20.54
C PHE A 422 17.28 2.83 -19.09
N ALA A 423 18.41 3.33 -18.57
CA ALA A 423 18.54 3.87 -17.23
C ALA A 423 18.21 5.37 -17.24
N ALA A 424 17.07 5.78 -16.73
CA ALA A 424 16.53 7.13 -16.91
C ALA A 424 17.38 8.26 -16.29
N ARG A 425 18.29 7.96 -15.35
CA ARG A 425 19.21 8.96 -14.75
C ARG A 425 20.66 8.77 -15.17
N ARG A 426 20.92 8.04 -16.24
CA ARG A 426 22.28 7.83 -16.72
C ARG A 426 22.95 9.15 -17.17
N ALA A 427 22.19 10.06 -17.74
CA ALA A 427 22.67 11.38 -18.14
C ALA A 427 23.17 12.22 -16.95
N ASP A 428 22.62 12.02 -15.75
CA ASP A 428 23.04 12.68 -14.51
C ASP A 428 24.30 12.01 -13.89
N ASN A 429 24.99 11.12 -14.61
CA ASN A 429 26.10 10.30 -14.12
C ASN A 429 25.77 9.44 -12.89
N VAL A 430 24.49 9.09 -12.70
CA VAL A 430 24.06 8.17 -11.65
C VAL A 430 24.57 6.76 -11.99
N SER A 431 25.19 6.10 -11.01
CA SER A 431 25.72 4.76 -11.22
C SER A 431 24.61 3.76 -11.53
N LEU A 432 24.92 2.74 -12.34
CA LEU A 432 23.97 1.70 -12.75
C LEU A 432 23.59 0.74 -11.63
N ASP A 433 24.33 0.74 -10.51
CA ASP A 433 24.03 -0.01 -9.29
C ASP A 433 23.16 0.76 -8.29
N THR A 434 22.86 2.04 -8.60
CA THR A 434 21.94 2.88 -7.81
C THR A 434 20.51 2.67 -8.29
N ILE A 435 19.57 2.63 -7.34
CA ILE A 435 18.12 2.54 -7.64
C ILE A 435 17.68 3.81 -8.37
N GLN A 436 17.04 3.62 -9.50
CA GLN A 436 16.53 4.66 -10.39
C GLN A 436 15.38 4.10 -11.23
N ASN A 437 14.72 4.94 -12.03
CA ASN A 437 13.78 4.42 -13.02
C ASN A 437 14.54 3.75 -14.16
N VAL A 438 14.13 2.54 -14.52
CA VAL A 438 14.66 1.73 -15.63
C VAL A 438 13.51 1.47 -16.58
N ILE A 439 13.63 2.00 -17.80
CA ILE A 439 12.63 1.78 -18.84
C ILE A 439 13.04 0.55 -19.65
N VAL A 440 12.14 -0.42 -19.71
CA VAL A 440 12.32 -1.66 -20.47
C VAL A 440 11.33 -1.70 -21.62
N ILE A 441 11.84 -1.82 -22.85
CA ILE A 441 11.01 -1.93 -24.05
C ILE A 441 11.15 -3.33 -24.62
N ALA A 442 10.04 -4.04 -24.82
CA ALA A 442 10.00 -5.35 -25.43
C ALA A 442 9.23 -5.29 -26.76
N THR A 443 9.77 -5.89 -27.82
CA THR A 443 9.17 -5.90 -29.14
C THR A 443 8.99 -7.32 -29.66
N ARG A 444 8.04 -7.49 -30.60
CA ARG A 444 7.85 -8.74 -31.36
C ARG A 444 8.77 -8.86 -32.58
N ASP A 445 9.54 -7.81 -32.87
CA ASP A 445 10.47 -7.81 -34.00
C ASP A 445 11.57 -8.84 -33.78
N LYS A 446 11.85 -9.64 -34.79
CA LYS A 446 12.95 -10.63 -34.76
C LYS A 446 14.31 -9.96 -34.84
N GLN A 447 14.42 -8.86 -35.60
CA GLN A 447 15.65 -8.11 -35.75
C GLN A 447 15.80 -7.06 -34.67
N ARG A 448 16.98 -6.97 -34.09
CA ARG A 448 17.33 -5.95 -33.14
C ARG A 448 17.51 -4.61 -33.85
N VAL A 449 16.87 -3.56 -33.37
CA VAL A 449 17.07 -2.19 -33.83
C VAL A 449 18.38 -1.67 -33.21
N ASP A 450 19.27 -1.14 -34.05
CA ASP A 450 20.52 -0.51 -33.56
C ASP A 450 20.19 0.77 -32.78
N ILE A 451 21.00 1.05 -31.76
CA ILE A 451 20.82 2.27 -30.94
C ILE A 451 20.95 3.54 -31.79
N LYS A 452 21.78 3.54 -32.82
CA LYS A 452 21.93 4.67 -33.75
C LYS A 452 20.63 4.95 -34.51
N ASP A 453 19.90 3.90 -34.88
CA ASP A 453 18.59 4.02 -35.53
C ASP A 453 17.54 4.51 -34.55
N ILE A 454 17.58 4.06 -33.30
CA ILE A 454 16.69 4.55 -32.22
C ILE A 454 16.91 6.06 -32.01
N VAL A 455 18.17 6.49 -31.90
CA VAL A 455 18.52 7.91 -31.74
C VAL A 455 18.10 8.73 -32.97
N LYS A 456 18.32 8.20 -34.19
CA LYS A 456 17.87 8.85 -35.42
C LYS A 456 16.37 9.02 -35.50
N ARG A 457 15.59 7.98 -35.13
CA ARG A 457 14.13 8.03 -35.08
C ARG A 457 13.64 9.01 -34.01
N ALA A 458 14.28 9.02 -32.84
CA ALA A 458 13.99 9.98 -31.79
C ALA A 458 14.16 11.43 -32.25
N GLY A 459 15.21 11.72 -33.01
CA GLY A 459 15.45 13.04 -33.61
C GLY A 459 14.41 13.46 -34.67
N GLY A 460 13.69 12.51 -35.25
CA GLY A 460 12.58 12.76 -36.18
C GLY A 460 11.23 12.98 -35.50
N LEU A 461 11.12 12.72 -34.18
CA LEU A 461 9.93 12.98 -33.41
C LEU A 461 9.90 14.45 -32.95
N ASP A 462 8.72 14.92 -32.56
CA ASP A 462 8.59 16.27 -32.02
C ASP A 462 9.50 16.46 -30.81
N LYS A 463 10.25 17.59 -30.81
CA LYS A 463 11.17 17.97 -29.71
C LYS A 463 10.46 18.08 -28.36
N GLY A 464 9.15 18.29 -28.34
CA GLY A 464 8.35 18.29 -27.13
C GLY A 464 8.31 16.95 -26.36
N LEU A 465 8.56 15.81 -27.01
CA LEU A 465 8.63 14.49 -26.37
C LEU A 465 9.98 14.27 -25.67
N PHE A 466 11.04 14.82 -26.24
CA PHE A 466 12.40 14.71 -25.72
C PHE A 466 12.95 16.13 -25.44
N PRO A 467 12.59 16.74 -24.29
CA PRO A 467 13.14 18.03 -23.92
C PRO A 467 14.65 17.98 -23.68
N ASP A 468 15.17 16.77 -23.40
CA ASP A 468 16.60 16.53 -23.21
C ASP A 468 17.30 16.21 -24.56
N PRO A 469 18.60 16.47 -24.69
CA PRO A 469 19.35 16.17 -25.92
C PRO A 469 19.26 14.69 -26.28
N ILE A 470 19.21 14.37 -27.57
CA ILE A 470 19.19 12.97 -28.09
C ILE A 470 20.37 12.15 -27.55
N GLN A 471 21.51 12.81 -27.25
CA GLN A 471 22.68 12.18 -26.64
C GLN A 471 22.33 11.49 -25.31
N ASP A 472 21.39 12.04 -24.54
CA ASP A 472 21.00 11.48 -23.24
C ASP A 472 20.26 10.16 -23.40
N ILE A 473 19.49 9.99 -24.48
CA ILE A 473 18.86 8.72 -24.84
C ILE A 473 19.93 7.66 -25.09
N ALA A 474 20.97 8.01 -25.83
CA ALA A 474 22.09 7.10 -26.13
C ALA A 474 22.86 6.71 -24.87
N VAL A 475 23.08 7.67 -23.96
CA VAL A 475 23.74 7.45 -22.66
C VAL A 475 22.87 6.57 -21.75
N ALA A 476 21.55 6.72 -21.82
CA ALA A 476 20.61 5.93 -21.01
C ALA A 476 20.55 4.46 -21.44
N TYR A 477 20.92 4.14 -22.70
CA TYR A 477 20.87 2.78 -23.22
C TYR A 477 21.91 1.87 -22.55
N PHE A 478 21.46 0.70 -22.08
CA PHE A 478 22.29 -0.34 -21.50
C PHE A 478 22.42 -1.50 -22.48
N ASP A 479 23.58 -1.59 -23.14
CA ASP A 479 23.83 -2.58 -24.19
C ASP A 479 24.56 -3.85 -23.71
N LYS A 480 24.81 -4.00 -22.43
CA LYS A 480 25.49 -5.19 -21.92
C LYS A 480 24.48 -6.34 -21.72
N PRO A 481 24.95 -7.59 -21.85
CA PRO A 481 24.11 -8.73 -21.47
C PRO A 481 23.60 -8.58 -20.05
N VAL A 482 22.29 -8.79 -19.86
CA VAL A 482 21.69 -8.83 -18.53
C VAL A 482 22.02 -10.18 -17.90
N PRO A 483 22.71 -10.23 -16.73
CA PRO A 483 23.00 -11.48 -16.05
C PRO A 483 21.75 -12.32 -15.78
N GLU A 484 21.87 -13.64 -15.86
CA GLU A 484 20.77 -14.59 -15.65
C GLU A 484 20.82 -15.23 -14.25
N ASP A 485 21.35 -14.50 -13.27
CA ASP A 485 21.52 -14.88 -11.86
C ASP A 485 20.21 -14.79 -11.04
N VAL A 486 19.09 -14.60 -11.70
CA VAL A 486 17.78 -14.34 -11.10
C VAL A 486 16.72 -15.28 -11.69
N PRO A 487 15.59 -15.53 -11.00
CA PRO A 487 14.54 -16.41 -11.54
C PRO A 487 13.79 -15.80 -12.72
N ILE A 488 13.12 -16.66 -13.51
CA ILE A 488 12.00 -16.29 -14.36
C ILE A 488 10.78 -16.16 -13.46
N LEU A 489 10.08 -15.02 -13.57
CA LEU A 489 8.90 -14.74 -12.77
C LEU A 489 7.67 -15.43 -13.41
N THR A 490 6.94 -16.20 -12.61
CA THR A 490 5.72 -16.89 -13.03
C THR A 490 4.60 -16.61 -12.03
N ASP A 491 3.35 -16.90 -12.38
CA ASP A 491 2.22 -16.75 -11.46
C ASP A 491 2.37 -17.62 -10.20
N ASP A 492 3.09 -18.74 -10.32
CA ASP A 492 3.40 -19.65 -9.21
C ASP A 492 4.61 -19.20 -8.38
N TYR A 493 5.57 -18.50 -9.01
CA TYR A 493 6.79 -18.05 -8.35
C TYR A 493 7.26 -16.69 -8.84
N ALA A 494 6.96 -15.65 -8.08
CA ALA A 494 7.39 -14.28 -8.34
C ALA A 494 7.79 -13.55 -7.03
N PRO A 495 9.01 -13.80 -6.50
CA PRO A 495 9.47 -13.24 -5.24
C PRO A 495 9.94 -11.79 -5.40
N THR A 496 9.08 -10.91 -5.92
CA THR A 496 9.42 -9.52 -6.27
C THR A 496 9.97 -8.73 -5.09
N ASP A 497 9.36 -8.88 -3.90
CA ASP A 497 9.80 -8.18 -2.68
C ASP A 497 11.23 -8.58 -2.25
N ASN A 498 11.57 -9.86 -2.41
CA ASN A 498 12.92 -10.36 -2.10
C ASN A 498 13.96 -9.91 -3.14
N LEU A 499 13.54 -9.65 -4.38
CA LEU A 499 14.42 -9.20 -5.45
C LEU A 499 14.64 -7.68 -5.43
N LEU A 500 13.69 -6.93 -4.87
CA LEU A 500 13.84 -5.49 -4.61
C LEU A 500 14.83 -5.21 -3.48
N ASN A 501 14.82 -6.07 -2.46
CA ASN A 501 15.57 -5.90 -1.21
C ASN A 501 16.39 -7.16 -0.94
N PRO A 502 17.43 -7.41 -1.69
CA PRO A 502 18.23 -8.63 -1.62
C PRO A 502 19.10 -8.75 -0.37
#